data_ed2b722c4e48b135426e1f26e1de2919
#
_entry.id   ed2b722c4e48b135426e1f26e1de2919
#
_cell.length_a   1.000
_cell.length_b   1.000
_cell.length_c   1.000
_cell.angle_alpha   90.00
_cell.angle_beta   90.00
_cell.angle_gamma   90.00
#
_symmetry.space_group_name_H-M   'P 1'
#
loop_
_entity.id
_entity.type
_entity.pdbx_description
1 polymer ?
#
loop_
_entity_poly.entity_id
_entity_poly.type
_entity_poly.pdbx_seq_one_letter_code
_entity_poly.pdbx_strand_id
1 'polypeptide(L)'
;GFNNTINVWQLHVKGFGSWHLSPKTFVNLYAYGGIKLPFKQPYFNQRFLGYGDVFMQGYEYYVVDGVAGGFLKATLAREMLNFNIRIPPRKGKEAERIPVRIFGKIYGNSGYVHNPQPGENNLSNRMLNAAGIGIDILTLYDVTFRFEYSFNQLGQNGLYLHRKTIF
;
A
#
# COMPACT_ATOMS: atom_id res chain seq x y z
N GLY A 1 -15.01 33.22 12.72
CA GLY A 1 -13.67 33.76 12.90
C GLY A 1 -12.63 32.74 12.50
N PHE A 2 -11.86 33.05 11.49
CA PHE A 2 -10.72 32.20 11.11
C PHE A 2 -9.67 32.38 12.21
N ASN A 3 -9.47 31.34 12.99
CA ASN A 3 -8.48 31.33 14.04
C ASN A 3 -7.11 31.19 13.39
N ASN A 4 -6.23 32.15 13.44
CA ASN A 4 -4.89 32.18 12.83
C ASN A 4 -3.92 31.11 13.34
N THR A 5 -4.38 30.21 14.22
CA THR A 5 -3.56 29.17 14.85
C THR A 5 -3.42 27.91 14.02
N ILE A 6 -4.21 27.74 12.97
CA ILE A 6 -4.18 26.52 12.12
C ILE A 6 -4.00 26.97 10.66
N ASN A 7 -2.79 27.31 10.31
CA ASN A 7 -2.43 27.57 8.93
C ASN A 7 -1.52 26.42 8.45
N VAL A 8 -2.03 25.56 7.56
CA VAL A 8 -1.28 24.46 6.98
C VAL A 8 -1.48 24.42 5.47
N TRP A 9 -0.37 24.42 4.75
CA TRP A 9 -0.30 24.10 3.33
C TRP A 9 0.16 22.67 3.19
N GLN A 10 -0.57 21.87 2.40
CA GLN A 10 -0.23 20.45 2.16
C GLN A 10 -0.17 20.20 0.66
N LEU A 11 0.93 19.60 0.22
CA LEU A 11 1.09 19.09 -1.12
C LEU A 11 1.40 17.58 -1.03
N HIS A 12 0.61 16.78 -1.74
CA HIS A 12 0.81 15.34 -1.85
C HIS A 12 0.90 14.95 -3.32
N VAL A 13 1.92 14.19 -3.66
CA VAL A 13 2.16 13.67 -5.01
C VAL A 13 2.15 12.15 -4.96
N LYS A 14 1.41 11.54 -5.87
CA LYS A 14 1.35 10.08 -6.05
C LYS A 14 1.72 9.76 -7.49
N GLY A 15 2.59 8.78 -7.66
CA GLY A 15 2.98 8.26 -8.97
C GLY A 15 2.81 6.75 -9.02
N PHE A 16 2.34 6.23 -10.13
CA PHE A 16 2.22 4.80 -10.39
C PHE A 16 2.70 4.48 -11.79
N GLY A 17 3.49 3.42 -11.91
CA GLY A 17 3.93 2.86 -13.18
C GLY A 17 3.84 1.35 -13.16
N SER A 18 3.45 0.77 -14.31
CA SER A 18 3.37 -0.68 -14.50
C SER A 18 3.99 -1.07 -15.83
N TRP A 19 4.92 -2.01 -15.80
CA TRP A 19 5.62 -2.50 -16.98
C TRP A 19 5.54 -4.01 -17.08
N HIS A 20 5.19 -4.52 -18.27
CA HIS A 20 5.19 -5.95 -18.54
C HIS A 20 6.61 -6.38 -18.95
N LEU A 21 7.21 -7.28 -18.17
CA LEU A 21 8.48 -7.92 -18.50
C LEU A 21 8.28 -9.14 -19.41
N SER A 22 7.10 -9.79 -19.29
CA SER A 22 6.66 -10.90 -20.13
C SER A 22 5.14 -10.99 -20.13
N PRO A 23 4.50 -11.81 -20.97
CA PRO A 23 3.04 -11.95 -21.03
C PRO A 23 2.37 -12.28 -19.70
N LYS A 24 3.12 -12.86 -18.74
CA LYS A 24 2.62 -13.27 -17.42
C LYS A 24 3.31 -12.59 -16.27
N THR A 25 4.31 -11.71 -16.51
CA THR A 25 5.12 -11.10 -15.46
C THR A 25 5.14 -9.58 -15.65
N PHE A 26 4.89 -8.86 -14.57
CA PHE A 26 4.90 -7.40 -14.58
C PHE A 26 5.55 -6.83 -13.32
N VAL A 27 6.07 -5.64 -13.45
CA VAL A 27 6.63 -4.83 -12.36
C VAL A 27 5.75 -3.62 -12.16
N ASN A 28 5.39 -3.37 -10.92
CA ASN A 28 4.69 -2.17 -10.50
C ASN A 28 5.59 -1.33 -9.62
N LEU A 29 5.65 -0.05 -9.90
CA LEU A 29 6.27 0.94 -9.03
C LEU A 29 5.20 1.92 -8.55
N TYR A 30 5.20 2.21 -7.27
CA TYR A 30 4.35 3.24 -6.67
C TYR A 30 5.22 4.16 -5.84
N ALA A 31 5.12 5.45 -6.08
CA ALA A 31 5.79 6.49 -5.32
C ALA A 31 4.76 7.42 -4.68
N TYR A 32 5.03 7.79 -3.45
CA TYR A 32 4.27 8.80 -2.72
C TYR A 32 5.24 9.79 -2.10
N GLY A 33 4.91 11.06 -2.19
CA GLY A 33 5.64 12.14 -1.52
C GLY A 33 4.68 13.18 -1.00
N GLY A 34 5.02 13.81 0.10
CA GLY A 34 4.22 14.85 0.70
C GLY A 34 5.05 15.85 1.49
N ILE A 35 4.54 17.08 1.56
CA ILE A 35 5.10 18.16 2.36
C ILE A 35 3.99 18.99 2.96
N LYS A 36 4.19 19.44 4.19
CA LYS A 36 3.29 20.33 4.93
C LYS A 36 4.07 21.55 5.39
N LEU A 37 3.52 22.71 5.16
CA LEU A 37 4.15 23.98 5.52
C LEU A 37 3.21 24.79 6.43
N PRO A 38 3.74 25.54 7.41
CA PRO A 38 5.11 25.53 7.89
C PRO A 38 5.50 24.20 8.57
N PHE A 39 6.79 23.90 8.70
CA PHE A 39 7.26 22.64 9.32
C PHE A 39 6.92 22.51 10.80
N LYS A 40 6.70 23.61 11.48
CA LYS A 40 6.21 23.60 12.86
C LYS A 40 4.68 23.49 12.84
N GLN A 41 4.18 22.29 13.10
CA GLN A 41 2.75 21.98 13.08
C GLN A 41 2.29 21.41 14.42
N PRO A 42 1.02 21.66 14.82
CA PRO A 42 0.39 20.90 15.89
C PRO A 42 0.40 19.41 15.61
N TYR A 43 0.44 18.60 16.65
CA TYR A 43 0.53 17.11 16.56
C TYR A 43 -0.52 16.51 15.62
N PHE A 44 -1.76 16.95 15.66
CA PHE A 44 -2.83 16.42 14.80
C PHE A 44 -2.62 16.69 13.30
N ASN A 45 -1.81 17.67 12.93
CA ASN A 45 -1.43 17.95 11.55
C ASN A 45 -0.19 17.15 11.09
N GLN A 46 0.50 16.47 12.00
CA GLN A 46 1.72 15.73 11.67
C GLN A 46 1.47 14.32 11.10
N ARG A 47 0.23 13.87 11.01
CA ARG A 47 -0.12 12.55 10.45
C ARG A 47 0.42 12.39 9.03
N PHE A 48 1.30 11.41 8.79
CA PHE A 48 1.93 11.25 7.49
C PHE A 48 1.79 9.83 6.91
N LEU A 49 2.33 8.81 7.54
CA LEU A 49 2.29 7.42 7.10
C LEU A 49 1.46 6.56 8.08
N GLY A 50 0.74 5.57 7.55
CA GLY A 50 -0.09 4.67 8.36
C GLY A 50 -1.51 5.20 8.62
N TYR A 51 -1.86 6.33 8.01
CA TYR A 51 -3.19 6.92 8.12
C TYR A 51 -3.97 6.72 6.82
N GLY A 52 -5.12 6.03 6.91
CA GLY A 52 -5.96 5.73 5.75
C GLY A 52 -5.23 4.90 4.69
N ASP A 53 -5.27 5.37 3.44
CA ASP A 53 -4.68 4.64 2.29
C ASP A 53 -3.17 4.86 2.12
N VAL A 54 -2.56 5.73 2.94
CA VAL A 54 -1.14 6.06 2.87
C VAL A 54 -0.37 5.18 3.85
N PHE A 55 -0.10 3.95 3.45
CA PHE A 55 0.63 2.99 4.26
C PHE A 55 1.75 2.30 3.46
N MET A 56 2.71 1.75 4.15
CA MET A 56 3.80 0.95 3.62
C MET A 56 3.66 -0.49 4.11
N GLN A 57 3.73 -1.45 3.19
CA GLN A 57 3.65 -2.89 3.52
C GLN A 57 4.80 -3.26 4.48
N GLY A 58 4.49 -4.05 5.50
CA GLY A 58 5.40 -4.36 6.60
C GLY A 58 5.37 -3.34 7.74
N TYR A 59 4.63 -2.22 7.57
CA TYR A 59 4.38 -1.21 8.60
C TYR A 59 2.89 -0.90 8.77
N GLU A 60 2.01 -1.85 8.46
CA GLU A 60 0.56 -1.67 8.50
C GLU A 60 0.02 -1.30 9.89
N TYR A 61 0.69 -1.74 10.95
CA TYR A 61 0.32 -1.43 12.34
C TYR A 61 1.03 -0.19 12.90
N TYR A 62 1.83 0.48 12.09
CA TYR A 62 2.59 1.63 12.52
C TYR A 62 2.06 2.91 11.91
N VAL A 63 2.07 3.95 12.71
CA VAL A 63 1.84 5.32 12.27
C VAL A 63 3.15 6.09 12.39
N VAL A 64 3.46 6.88 11.39
CA VAL A 64 4.65 7.73 11.39
C VAL A 64 4.22 9.16 11.16
N ASP A 65 4.48 9.97 12.15
CA ASP A 65 4.14 11.38 12.13
C ASP A 65 5.29 12.20 11.56
N GLY A 66 4.96 13.19 10.75
CA GLY A 66 5.91 14.09 10.14
C GLY A 66 5.28 15.16 9.27
N VAL A 67 6.12 16.04 8.80
CA VAL A 67 5.72 17.19 7.98
C VAL A 67 6.17 17.08 6.53
N ALA A 68 7.16 16.24 6.25
CA ALA A 68 7.64 15.97 4.91
C ALA A 68 8.13 14.53 4.80
N GLY A 69 8.07 13.96 3.62
CA GLY A 69 8.57 12.61 3.39
C GLY A 69 7.97 11.93 2.17
N GLY A 70 8.23 10.65 2.06
CA GLY A 70 7.69 9.84 0.99
C GLY A 70 8.14 8.40 1.09
N PHE A 71 7.59 7.57 0.22
CA PHE A 71 7.99 6.18 0.09
C PHE A 71 7.85 5.69 -1.34
N LEU A 72 8.62 4.67 -1.65
CA LEU A 72 8.60 3.92 -2.89
C LEU A 72 8.23 2.48 -2.59
N LYS A 73 7.32 1.93 -3.38
CA LYS A 73 6.98 0.50 -3.38
C LYS A 73 7.31 -0.09 -4.75
N ALA A 74 8.06 -1.17 -4.76
CA ALA A 74 8.36 -1.95 -5.95
C ALA A 74 7.78 -3.36 -5.78
N THR A 75 7.01 -3.82 -6.77
CA THR A 75 6.40 -5.15 -6.75
C THR A 75 6.64 -5.85 -8.07
N LEU A 76 7.22 -7.04 -8.01
CA LEU A 76 7.29 -7.97 -9.14
C LEU A 76 6.20 -9.03 -8.95
N ALA A 77 5.30 -9.14 -9.90
CA ALA A 77 4.20 -10.10 -9.87
C ALA A 77 4.18 -10.97 -11.13
N ARG A 78 3.82 -12.25 -10.95
CA ARG A 78 3.70 -13.22 -12.03
C ARG A 78 2.40 -14.00 -11.92
N GLU A 79 1.66 -14.10 -13.03
CA GLU A 79 0.50 -14.96 -13.13
C GLU A 79 0.95 -16.44 -13.05
N MET A 80 0.49 -17.14 -12.03
CA MET A 80 0.80 -18.52 -11.76
C MET A 80 -0.28 -19.44 -12.32
N LEU A 81 -1.56 -19.09 -12.09
CA LEU A 81 -2.72 -19.89 -12.48
C LEU A 81 -3.80 -18.98 -13.07
N ASN A 82 -4.49 -19.51 -14.09
CA ASN A 82 -5.64 -18.87 -14.72
C ASN A 82 -6.64 -19.95 -15.12
N PHE A 83 -7.79 -19.99 -14.48
CA PHE A 83 -8.82 -20.99 -14.72
C PHE A 83 -10.22 -20.42 -14.45
N ASN A 84 -11.23 -21.12 -14.94
CA ASN A 84 -12.64 -20.75 -14.72
C ASN A 84 -13.32 -21.80 -13.83
N ILE A 85 -13.95 -21.33 -12.77
CA ILE A 85 -14.84 -22.15 -11.93
C ILE A 85 -16.23 -22.12 -12.57
N ARG A 86 -16.81 -23.31 -12.85
CA ARG A 86 -18.18 -23.44 -13.32
C ARG A 86 -19.11 -23.58 -12.12
N ILE A 87 -20.06 -22.66 -12.01
CA ILE A 87 -21.17 -22.80 -11.06
C ILE A 87 -22.28 -23.57 -11.77
N PRO A 88 -22.78 -24.68 -11.19
CA PRO A 88 -23.89 -25.41 -11.78
C PRO A 88 -25.15 -24.53 -11.89
N PRO A 89 -25.95 -24.71 -12.95
CA PRO A 89 -27.14 -23.89 -13.16
C PRO A 89 -28.12 -24.08 -12.01
N ARG A 90 -28.61 -22.98 -11.49
CA ARG A 90 -29.68 -22.94 -10.47
C ARG A 90 -31.00 -22.66 -11.20
N LYS A 91 -32.14 -23.17 -10.69
CA LYS A 91 -33.47 -22.98 -11.30
C LYS A 91 -33.64 -21.53 -11.79
N GLY A 92 -33.74 -21.36 -13.12
CA GLY A 92 -33.96 -20.06 -13.77
C GLY A 92 -32.74 -19.21 -14.09
N LYS A 93 -31.49 -19.74 -13.88
CA LYS A 93 -30.24 -19.05 -14.26
C LYS A 93 -29.34 -20.00 -15.07
N GLU A 94 -28.67 -19.45 -16.07
CA GLU A 94 -27.66 -20.17 -16.84
C GLU A 94 -26.42 -20.47 -15.99
N ALA A 95 -25.61 -21.47 -16.42
CA ALA A 95 -24.35 -21.82 -15.78
C ALA A 95 -23.38 -20.61 -15.84
N GLU A 96 -23.00 -20.10 -14.71
CA GLU A 96 -22.08 -18.96 -14.59
C GLU A 96 -20.63 -19.45 -14.52
N ARG A 97 -19.71 -18.75 -15.19
CA ARG A 97 -18.27 -19.02 -15.14
C ARG A 97 -17.59 -17.91 -14.40
N ILE A 98 -16.94 -18.26 -13.31
CA ILE A 98 -16.13 -17.33 -12.52
C ILE A 98 -14.68 -17.45 -12.95
N PRO A 99 -14.10 -16.44 -13.61
CA PRO A 99 -12.66 -16.41 -13.87
C PRO A 99 -11.91 -16.23 -12.55
N VAL A 100 -10.88 -17.04 -12.34
CA VAL A 100 -9.97 -16.94 -11.20
C VAL A 100 -8.54 -16.87 -11.74
N ARG A 101 -7.83 -15.81 -11.37
CA ARG A 101 -6.43 -15.63 -11.70
C ARG A 101 -5.63 -15.48 -10.41
N ILE A 102 -4.55 -16.25 -10.29
CA ILE A 102 -3.68 -16.26 -9.12
C ILE A 102 -2.31 -15.74 -9.53
N PHE A 103 -1.86 -14.71 -8.82
CA PHE A 103 -0.56 -14.09 -9.01
C PHE A 103 0.31 -14.32 -7.77
N GLY A 104 1.53 -14.84 -7.99
CA GLY A 104 2.58 -14.77 -6.98
C GLY A 104 3.33 -13.47 -7.12
N LYS A 105 3.72 -12.86 -6.00
CA LYS A 105 4.47 -11.60 -5.99
C LYS A 105 5.55 -11.55 -4.94
N ILE A 106 6.58 -10.77 -5.22
CA ILE A 106 7.58 -10.31 -4.27
C ILE A 106 7.58 -8.79 -4.30
N TYR A 107 7.87 -8.16 -3.18
CA TYR A 107 7.88 -6.70 -3.11
C TYR A 107 8.93 -6.19 -2.12
N GLY A 108 9.36 -4.96 -2.36
CA GLY A 108 10.22 -4.20 -1.47
C GLY A 108 9.76 -2.75 -1.39
N ASN A 109 9.83 -2.20 -0.21
CA ASN A 109 9.40 -0.84 0.09
C ASN A 109 10.49 -0.10 0.82
N SER A 110 10.66 1.18 0.50
CA SER A 110 11.57 2.06 1.20
C SER A 110 10.93 3.43 1.36
N GLY A 111 11.06 4.02 2.54
CA GLY A 111 10.46 5.31 2.84
C GLY A 111 11.22 6.10 3.89
N TYR A 112 10.92 7.40 3.96
CA TYR A 112 11.47 8.32 4.94
C TYR A 112 10.43 9.37 5.29
N VAL A 113 10.30 9.68 6.57
CA VAL A 113 9.43 10.73 7.08
C VAL A 113 10.22 11.67 7.95
N HIS A 114 10.24 12.95 7.58
CA HIS A 114 10.89 14.01 8.34
C HIS A 114 9.91 14.61 9.34
N ASN A 115 10.31 14.65 10.61
CA ASN A 115 9.59 15.31 11.67
C ASN A 115 10.56 16.17 12.51
N PRO A 116 10.45 17.51 12.51
CA PRO A 116 11.29 18.35 13.34
C PRO A 116 10.96 18.24 14.85
N GLN A 117 9.82 17.65 15.21
CA GLN A 117 9.35 17.44 16.57
C GLN A 117 8.86 16.01 16.76
N PRO A 118 9.76 14.98 16.68
CA PRO A 118 9.38 13.58 16.61
C PRO A 118 8.67 13.04 17.85
N GLY A 119 8.78 13.72 19.02
CA GLY A 119 8.23 13.22 20.27
C GLY A 119 8.73 11.82 20.60
N GLU A 120 7.82 10.92 20.92
CA GLU A 120 8.12 9.50 21.20
C GLU A 120 8.12 8.63 19.93
N ASN A 121 7.88 9.19 18.74
CA ASN A 121 7.81 8.42 17.50
C ASN A 121 9.20 8.11 16.94
N ASN A 122 9.73 6.94 17.30
CA ASN A 122 11.06 6.47 16.91
C ASN A 122 11.17 6.07 15.41
N LEU A 123 10.08 6.15 14.64
CA LEU A 123 10.06 5.81 13.21
C LEU A 123 10.26 7.04 12.32
N SER A 124 10.11 8.25 12.85
CA SER A 124 10.43 9.48 12.16
C SER A 124 11.95 9.68 12.05
N ASN A 125 12.38 10.45 11.06
CA ASN A 125 13.77 10.84 10.80
C ASN A 125 14.73 9.65 10.57
N ARG A 126 14.21 8.53 10.09
CA ARG A 126 15.01 7.35 9.71
C ARG A 126 14.45 6.71 8.46
N MET A 127 15.29 5.98 7.75
CA MET A 127 14.82 5.15 6.63
C MET A 127 14.00 3.99 7.17
N LEU A 128 12.88 3.73 6.51
CA LEU A 128 11.97 2.62 6.79
C LEU A 128 12.04 1.66 5.60
N ASN A 129 12.48 0.44 5.84
CA ASN A 129 12.59 -0.57 4.80
C ASN A 129 11.77 -1.79 5.18
N ALA A 130 11.08 -2.35 4.20
CA ALA A 130 10.34 -3.59 4.33
C ALA A 130 10.39 -4.37 3.02
N ALA A 131 10.28 -5.66 3.12
CA ALA A 131 10.17 -6.57 1.97
C ALA A 131 9.20 -7.69 2.30
N GLY A 132 8.71 -8.37 1.28
CA GLY A 132 7.81 -9.49 1.51
C GLY A 132 7.47 -10.25 0.25
N ILE A 133 6.67 -11.28 0.47
CA ILE A 133 6.10 -12.14 -0.58
C ILE A 133 4.59 -12.16 -0.42
N GLY A 134 3.87 -12.47 -1.48
CA GLY A 134 2.42 -12.54 -1.40
C GLY A 134 1.78 -13.29 -2.56
N ILE A 135 0.49 -13.51 -2.38
CA ILE A 135 -0.40 -14.10 -3.39
C ILE A 135 -1.60 -13.18 -3.54
N ASP A 136 -1.88 -12.79 -4.78
CA ASP A 136 -3.08 -12.04 -5.15
C ASP A 136 -4.03 -12.98 -5.90
N ILE A 137 -5.26 -13.11 -5.44
CA ILE A 137 -6.32 -13.89 -6.09
C ILE A 137 -7.34 -12.91 -6.65
N LEU A 138 -7.36 -12.80 -7.97
CA LEU A 138 -8.32 -11.97 -8.70
C LEU A 138 -9.50 -12.82 -9.13
N THR A 139 -10.71 -12.34 -8.81
CA THR A 139 -11.98 -13.01 -9.10
C THR A 139 -12.90 -12.11 -9.94
N LEU A 140 -14.16 -12.49 -10.08
CA LEU A 140 -15.22 -11.70 -10.70
C LEU A 140 -15.34 -10.28 -10.09
N TYR A 141 -15.75 -9.31 -10.92
CA TYR A 141 -15.93 -7.90 -10.53
C TYR A 141 -14.66 -7.24 -10.00
N ASP A 142 -13.47 -7.68 -10.47
CA ASP A 142 -12.17 -7.14 -10.08
C ASP A 142 -11.90 -7.15 -8.55
N VAL A 143 -12.57 -8.05 -7.85
CA VAL A 143 -12.29 -8.26 -6.43
C VAL A 143 -10.97 -9.02 -6.29
N THR A 144 -10.01 -8.39 -5.63
CA THR A 144 -8.70 -8.98 -5.35
C THR A 144 -8.58 -9.29 -3.86
N PHE A 145 -8.32 -10.55 -3.54
CA PHE A 145 -7.88 -10.97 -2.22
C PHE A 145 -6.37 -11.06 -2.21
N ARG A 146 -5.74 -10.37 -1.30
CA ARG A 146 -4.31 -10.21 -1.23
C ARG A 146 -3.80 -10.76 0.09
N PHE A 147 -2.95 -11.78 0.01
CA PHE A 147 -2.27 -12.39 1.15
C PHE A 147 -0.80 -11.98 1.07
N GLU A 148 -0.29 -11.29 2.07
CA GLU A 148 1.06 -10.74 2.09
C GLU A 148 1.77 -11.15 3.37
N TYR A 149 2.98 -11.67 3.24
CA TYR A 149 3.87 -11.91 4.37
C TYR A 149 5.05 -10.95 4.27
N SER A 150 5.13 -10.04 5.22
CA SER A 150 6.07 -8.92 5.23
C SER A 150 7.11 -9.07 6.33
N PHE A 151 8.29 -8.56 6.04
CA PHE A 151 9.39 -8.37 6.99
C PHE A 151 9.77 -6.90 7.00
N ASN A 152 10.01 -6.33 8.17
CA ASN A 152 10.51 -4.96 8.30
C ASN A 152 11.89 -4.91 8.99
N GLN A 153 12.55 -3.77 8.88
CA GLN A 153 13.88 -3.57 9.49
C GLN A 153 13.88 -3.57 11.04
N LEU A 154 12.70 -3.58 11.68
CA LEU A 154 12.57 -3.68 13.14
C LEU A 154 12.69 -5.14 13.62
N GLY A 155 12.90 -6.08 12.69
CA GLY A 155 12.92 -7.52 12.99
C GLY A 155 11.52 -8.11 13.16
N GLN A 156 10.48 -7.38 12.79
CA GLN A 156 9.11 -7.86 12.89
C GLN A 156 8.65 -8.41 11.55
N ASN A 157 7.78 -9.40 11.62
CA ASN A 157 7.14 -10.00 10.47
C ASN A 157 5.65 -10.21 10.74
N GLY A 158 4.86 -10.34 9.70
CA GLY A 158 3.42 -10.53 9.83
C GLY A 158 2.77 -11.00 8.55
N LEU A 159 1.65 -11.71 8.72
CA LEU A 159 0.75 -12.07 7.62
C LEU A 159 -0.38 -11.05 7.58
N TYR A 160 -0.58 -10.47 6.42
CA TYR A 160 -1.59 -9.44 6.19
C TYR A 160 -2.57 -9.90 5.12
N LEU A 161 -3.86 -9.65 5.38
CA LEU A 161 -4.93 -9.91 4.44
C LEU A 161 -5.58 -8.59 4.03
N HIS A 162 -5.51 -8.27 2.75
CA HIS A 162 -6.15 -7.09 2.20
C HIS A 162 -7.21 -7.50 1.17
N ARG A 163 -8.38 -6.89 1.27
CA ARG A 163 -9.39 -6.93 0.23
C ARG A 163 -9.37 -5.60 -0.50
N LYS A 164 -9.14 -5.62 -1.81
CA LYS A 164 -9.26 -4.44 -2.65
C LYS A 164 -10.35 -4.67 -3.68
N THR A 165 -11.27 -3.74 -3.77
CA THR A 165 -12.23 -3.66 -4.87
C THR A 165 -11.79 -2.49 -5.74
N ILE A 166 -11.69 -2.69 -7.05
CA ILE A 166 -11.38 -1.62 -7.99
C ILE A 166 -12.70 -0.93 -8.33
N PHE A 167 -13.21 -0.12 -7.42
CA PHE A 167 -14.23 0.89 -7.67
C PHE A 167 -13.87 2.12 -6.85
#